data_37511b50297f7f139c702d955db98b22
#
_entry.id   37511b50297f7f139c702d955db98b22
#
_cell.length_a   1.000
_cell.length_b   1.000
_cell.length_c   1.000
_cell.angle_alpha   90.00
_cell.angle_beta   90.00
_cell.angle_gamma   90.00
#
_symmetry.space_group_name_H-M   'P 1'
#
loop_
_entity.id
_entity.type
_entity.pdbx_description
1 polymer ?
#
loop_
_entity_poly.entity_id
_entity_poly.type
_entity_poly.pdbx_seq_one_letter_code
_entity_poly.pdbx_strand_id
1 'polypeptide(L)'
;MLKRILVLDDNQDILDVVHETLTYEQFDVKSTSDGNDVMPLVKEFTPDLVILDYRVAGTNGGELCRQIKSHPQFKNVPVIIFSAYINNHDELYGYGCDAIISKPFDLTELVEKVNNLIS
;
A
#
# COMPACT_ATOMS: atom_id res chain seq x y z
N MET A 1 -18.63 3.21 9.58
CA MET A 1 -18.12 2.79 8.25
C MET A 1 -16.75 2.17 8.41
N LEU A 2 -16.49 1.14 7.62
CA LEU A 2 -15.17 0.52 7.60
C LEU A 2 -14.15 1.47 6.96
N LYS A 3 -12.92 1.46 7.49
CA LYS A 3 -11.81 2.14 6.84
C LYS A 3 -11.45 1.43 5.54
N ARG A 4 -11.03 2.19 4.55
CA ARG A 4 -10.77 1.69 3.19
C ARG A 4 -9.28 1.56 2.94
N ILE A 5 -8.87 0.41 2.43
CA ILE A 5 -7.46 0.14 2.10
C ILE A 5 -7.36 -0.27 0.65
N LEU A 6 -6.47 0.39 -0.09
CA LEU A 6 -6.14 0.03 -1.47
C LEU A 6 -4.81 -0.71 -1.47
N VAL A 7 -4.75 -1.85 -2.15
CA VAL A 7 -3.55 -2.70 -2.20
C VAL A 7 -3.12 -2.93 -3.65
N LEU A 8 -1.84 -2.71 -3.92
CA LEU A 8 -1.21 -3.05 -5.19
C LEU A 8 -0.12 -4.10 -4.97
N ASP A 9 -0.22 -5.23 -5.65
CA ASP A 9 0.86 -6.23 -5.72
C ASP A 9 0.63 -7.08 -6.96
N ASP A 10 1.67 -7.31 -7.77
CA ASP A 10 1.54 -8.11 -8.99
C ASP A 10 1.66 -9.61 -8.73
N ASN A 11 2.02 -10.02 -7.52
CA ASN A 11 1.98 -11.42 -7.11
C ASN A 11 0.57 -11.73 -6.59
N GLN A 12 -0.17 -12.53 -7.34
CA GLN A 12 -1.57 -12.81 -7.02
C GLN A 12 -1.74 -13.49 -5.66
N ASP A 13 -0.82 -14.38 -5.28
CA ASP A 13 -0.91 -15.08 -4.00
C ASP A 13 -0.77 -14.10 -2.82
N ILE A 14 0.16 -13.15 -2.93
CA ILE A 14 0.33 -12.12 -1.91
C ILE A 14 -0.89 -11.22 -1.87
N LEU A 15 -1.37 -10.80 -3.03
CA LEU A 15 -2.53 -9.93 -3.13
C LEU A 15 -3.76 -10.57 -2.47
N ASP A 16 -3.98 -11.85 -2.75
CA ASP A 16 -5.13 -12.59 -2.20
C ASP A 16 -5.03 -12.70 -0.67
N VAL A 17 -3.86 -13.05 -0.15
CA VAL A 17 -3.71 -13.24 1.30
C VAL A 17 -3.80 -11.90 2.05
N VAL A 18 -3.26 -10.84 1.49
CA VAL A 18 -3.36 -9.49 2.08
C VAL A 18 -4.82 -9.03 2.08
N HIS A 19 -5.50 -9.19 0.94
CA HIS A 19 -6.91 -8.82 0.80
C HIS A 19 -7.77 -9.54 1.84
N GLU A 20 -7.60 -10.87 1.93
CA GLU A 20 -8.37 -11.70 2.85
C GLU A 20 -8.08 -11.34 4.31
N THR A 21 -6.81 -11.16 4.65
CA THR A 21 -6.40 -10.83 6.02
C THR A 21 -6.99 -9.49 6.47
N LEU A 22 -6.88 -8.46 5.64
CA LEU A 22 -7.38 -7.14 6.00
C LEU A 22 -8.91 -7.10 6.01
N THR A 23 -9.56 -7.85 5.13
CA THR A 23 -11.02 -7.99 5.17
C THR A 23 -11.47 -8.64 6.47
N TYR A 24 -10.76 -9.68 6.92
CA TYR A 24 -11.03 -10.33 8.20
C TYR A 24 -10.89 -9.33 9.36
N GLU A 25 -9.95 -8.40 9.27
CA GLU A 25 -9.71 -7.37 10.29
C GLU A 25 -10.68 -6.18 10.16
N GLN A 26 -11.76 -6.35 9.42
CA GLN A 26 -12.85 -5.38 9.30
C GLN A 26 -12.49 -4.12 8.50
N PHE A 27 -11.61 -4.25 7.52
CA PHE A 27 -11.35 -3.19 6.55
C PHE A 27 -12.12 -3.44 5.26
N ASP A 28 -12.43 -2.37 4.54
CA ASP A 28 -12.99 -2.42 3.19
C ASP A 28 -11.80 -2.36 2.22
N VAL A 29 -11.51 -3.46 1.54
CA VAL A 29 -10.27 -3.63 0.79
C VAL A 29 -10.54 -3.66 -0.71
N LYS A 30 -9.78 -2.86 -1.45
CA LYS A 30 -9.75 -2.88 -2.92
C LYS A 30 -8.34 -3.29 -3.34
N SER A 31 -8.24 -4.23 -4.27
CA SER A 31 -6.95 -4.78 -4.70
C SER A 31 -6.78 -4.63 -6.20
N THR A 32 -5.55 -4.37 -6.63
CA THR A 32 -5.20 -4.41 -8.05
C THR A 32 -3.79 -4.97 -8.23
N SER A 33 -3.57 -5.63 -9.35
CA SER A 33 -2.24 -6.12 -9.76
C SER A 33 -1.57 -5.20 -10.78
N ASP A 34 -2.24 -4.14 -11.20
CA ASP A 34 -1.77 -3.21 -12.24
C ASP A 34 -1.53 -1.83 -11.65
N GLY A 35 -0.27 -1.37 -11.70
CA GLY A 35 0.09 -0.05 -11.19
C GLY A 35 -0.65 1.10 -11.89
N ASN A 36 -1.05 0.91 -13.15
CA ASN A 36 -1.81 1.92 -13.88
C ASN A 36 -3.21 2.17 -13.31
N ASP A 37 -3.74 1.22 -12.55
CA ASP A 37 -5.05 1.36 -11.92
C ASP A 37 -5.01 2.17 -10.63
N VAL A 38 -3.83 2.38 -10.05
CA VAL A 38 -3.72 2.92 -8.68
C VAL A 38 -4.27 4.33 -8.58
N MET A 39 -3.81 5.26 -9.40
CA MET A 39 -4.29 6.64 -9.28
C MET A 39 -5.78 6.79 -9.60
N PRO A 40 -6.33 6.13 -10.63
CA PRO A 40 -7.77 6.13 -10.81
C PRO A 40 -8.53 5.56 -9.62
N LEU A 41 -8.04 4.46 -9.02
CA LEU A 41 -8.68 3.86 -7.85
C LEU A 41 -8.56 4.73 -6.60
N VAL A 42 -7.44 5.42 -6.41
CA VAL A 42 -7.28 6.37 -5.29
C VAL A 42 -8.37 7.44 -5.37
N LYS A 43 -8.61 7.97 -6.56
CA LYS A 43 -9.61 9.03 -6.76
C LYS A 43 -11.03 8.53 -6.59
N GLU A 44 -11.31 7.31 -7.04
CA GLU A 44 -12.65 6.72 -6.99
C GLU A 44 -12.97 6.16 -5.61
N PHE A 45 -12.05 5.36 -5.07
CA PHE A 45 -12.26 4.64 -3.81
C PHE A 45 -12.03 5.52 -2.58
N THR A 46 -11.23 6.56 -2.69
CA THR A 46 -10.82 7.45 -1.60
C THR A 46 -10.35 6.66 -0.38
N PRO A 47 -9.24 5.92 -0.51
CA PRO A 47 -8.77 5.06 0.58
C PRO A 47 -8.27 5.85 1.77
N ASP A 48 -8.34 5.23 2.94
CA ASP A 48 -7.78 5.76 4.18
C ASP A 48 -6.32 5.32 4.35
N LEU A 49 -5.87 4.32 3.60
CA LEU A 49 -4.50 3.85 3.59
C LEU A 49 -4.24 3.13 2.27
N VAL A 50 -3.02 3.24 1.75
CA VAL A 50 -2.61 2.59 0.50
C VAL A 50 -1.38 1.73 0.77
N ILE A 51 -1.39 0.51 0.25
CA ILE A 51 -0.25 -0.40 0.31
C ILE A 51 0.23 -0.64 -1.12
N LEU A 52 1.51 -0.37 -1.37
CA LEU A 52 2.09 -0.44 -2.72
C LEU A 52 3.30 -1.36 -2.71
N ASP A 53 3.30 -2.36 -3.60
CA ASP A 53 4.51 -3.11 -3.87
C ASP A 53 5.50 -2.17 -4.58
N TYR A 54 6.77 -2.21 -4.17
CA TYR A 54 7.78 -1.33 -4.76
C TYR A 54 8.03 -1.65 -6.22
N ARG A 55 8.11 -2.92 -6.56
CA ARG A 55 8.38 -3.36 -7.93
C ARG A 55 7.21 -4.13 -8.50
N VAL A 56 6.48 -3.46 -9.37
CA VAL A 56 5.40 -4.03 -10.16
C VAL A 56 5.78 -3.87 -11.62
N ALA A 57 5.47 -4.84 -12.46
CA ALA A 57 5.82 -4.81 -13.88
C ALA A 57 5.45 -3.47 -14.52
N GLY A 58 6.46 -2.76 -15.05
CA GLY A 58 6.26 -1.49 -15.72
C GLY A 58 5.96 -0.30 -14.82
N THR A 59 6.00 -0.47 -13.48
CA THR A 59 5.64 0.59 -12.54
C THR A 59 6.53 0.54 -11.31
N ASN A 60 6.89 1.71 -10.80
CA ASN A 60 7.64 1.86 -9.57
C ASN A 60 6.67 2.33 -8.46
N GLY A 61 6.48 1.49 -7.44
CA GLY A 61 5.59 1.81 -6.32
C GLY A 61 6.00 3.06 -5.55
N GLY A 62 7.31 3.37 -5.50
CA GLY A 62 7.78 4.60 -4.89
C GLY A 62 7.29 5.83 -5.64
N GLU A 63 7.31 5.80 -6.96
CA GLU A 63 6.79 6.90 -7.77
C GLU A 63 5.28 7.07 -7.59
N LEU A 64 4.54 5.97 -7.46
CA LEU A 64 3.11 6.04 -7.13
C LEU A 64 2.89 6.68 -5.76
N CYS A 65 3.72 6.32 -4.78
CA CYS A 65 3.68 6.95 -3.47
C CYS A 65 3.89 8.46 -3.57
N ARG A 66 4.89 8.88 -4.34
CA ARG A 66 5.18 10.30 -4.55
C ARG A 66 3.99 11.02 -5.18
N GLN A 67 3.33 10.40 -6.16
CA GLN A 67 2.15 10.98 -6.79
C GLN A 67 1.01 11.18 -5.79
N ILE A 68 0.76 10.18 -4.94
CA ILE A 68 -0.27 10.27 -3.90
C ILE A 68 0.07 11.40 -2.92
N LYS A 69 1.30 11.43 -2.43
CA LYS A 69 1.76 12.42 -1.46
C LYS A 69 1.81 13.84 -2.02
N SER A 70 1.92 13.97 -3.34
CA SER A 70 1.92 15.28 -4.00
C SER A 70 0.53 15.78 -4.35
N HIS A 71 -0.48 14.93 -4.24
CA HIS A 71 -1.85 15.30 -4.58
C HIS A 71 -2.52 16.02 -3.41
N PRO A 72 -3.07 17.24 -3.62
CA PRO A 72 -3.63 18.03 -2.50
C PRO A 72 -4.70 17.30 -1.69
N GLN A 73 -5.50 16.45 -2.33
CA GLN A 73 -6.57 15.72 -1.67
C GLN A 73 -6.06 14.50 -0.90
N PHE A 74 -4.96 13.87 -1.35
CA PHE A 74 -4.51 12.57 -0.83
C PHE A 74 -3.19 12.62 -0.09
N LYS A 75 -2.56 13.78 0.03
CA LYS A 75 -1.22 13.92 0.63
C LYS A 75 -1.12 13.41 2.07
N ASN A 76 -2.23 13.38 2.79
CA ASN A 76 -2.27 12.92 4.19
C ASN A 76 -2.65 11.45 4.33
N VAL A 77 -2.94 10.76 3.22
CA VAL A 77 -3.25 9.33 3.26
C VAL A 77 -1.96 8.55 3.55
N PRO A 78 -1.91 7.72 4.60
CA PRO A 78 -0.72 6.93 4.87
C PRO A 78 -0.47 5.91 3.77
N VAL A 79 0.81 5.72 3.44
CA VAL A 79 1.25 4.78 2.41
C VAL A 79 2.28 3.84 3.00
N ILE A 80 2.05 2.54 2.82
CA ILE A 80 2.99 1.48 3.17
C ILE A 80 3.58 0.95 1.88
N ILE A 81 4.90 0.76 1.82
CA ILE A 81 5.56 0.12 0.68
C ILE A 81 6.01 -1.28 1.09
N PHE A 82 5.64 -2.29 0.29
CA PHE A 82 6.21 -3.64 0.38
C PHE A 82 7.51 -3.67 -0.42
N SER A 83 8.59 -4.19 0.17
CA SER A 83 9.87 -4.26 -0.52
C SER A 83 10.59 -5.57 -0.23
N ALA A 84 11.11 -6.21 -1.28
CA ALA A 84 12.00 -7.34 -1.16
C ALA A 84 13.44 -6.91 -0.86
N TYR A 85 13.75 -5.62 -0.95
CA TYR A 85 15.10 -5.06 -0.82
C TYR A 85 15.26 -4.39 0.53
N ILE A 86 15.91 -5.06 1.47
CA ILE A 86 16.06 -4.59 2.84
C ILE A 86 17.07 -3.44 2.99
N ASN A 87 17.92 -3.22 1.99
CA ASN A 87 18.97 -2.20 2.05
C ASN A 87 18.58 -0.84 1.48
N ASN A 88 17.32 -0.68 1.04
CA ASN A 88 16.84 0.52 0.34
C ASN A 88 15.90 1.37 1.16
N HIS A 89 15.83 1.19 2.48
CA HIS A 89 14.82 1.85 3.30
C HIS A 89 14.91 3.38 3.22
N ASP A 90 16.13 3.93 3.28
CA ASP A 90 16.31 5.39 3.20
C ASP A 90 15.82 5.93 1.85
N GLU A 91 16.13 5.22 0.76
CA GLU A 91 15.66 5.60 -0.57
C GLU A 91 14.13 5.54 -0.64
N LEU A 92 13.53 4.48 -0.09
CA LEU A 92 12.08 4.32 -0.11
C LEU A 92 11.37 5.41 0.70
N TYR A 93 11.90 5.77 1.86
CA TYR A 93 11.34 6.88 2.64
C TYR A 93 11.46 8.22 1.91
N GLY A 94 12.42 8.35 1.02
CA GLY A 94 12.55 9.53 0.15
C GLY A 94 11.37 9.77 -0.76
N TYR A 95 10.57 8.73 -1.04
CA TYR A 95 9.32 8.90 -1.81
C TYR A 95 8.16 9.42 -0.97
N GLY A 96 8.32 9.47 0.35
CA GLY A 96 7.30 9.99 1.25
C GLY A 96 6.42 8.93 1.91
N CYS A 97 6.77 7.64 1.81
CA CYS A 97 5.97 6.60 2.46
C CYS A 97 6.05 6.70 3.98
N ASP A 98 5.01 6.21 4.64
CA ASP A 98 4.89 6.28 6.09
C ASP A 98 5.45 5.05 6.78
N ALA A 99 5.51 3.92 6.09
CA ALA A 99 6.09 2.69 6.62
C ALA A 99 6.55 1.78 5.47
N ILE A 100 7.46 0.86 5.81
CA ILE A 100 7.96 -0.14 4.88
C ILE A 100 7.78 -1.50 5.54
N ILE A 101 7.30 -2.47 4.77
CA ILE A 101 7.22 -3.87 5.19
C ILE A 101 8.12 -4.67 4.26
N SER A 102 9.13 -5.33 4.82
CA SER A 102 10.07 -6.15 4.05
C SER A 102 9.45 -7.51 3.74
N LYS A 103 9.60 -7.96 2.51
CA LYS A 103 9.17 -9.30 2.09
C LYS A 103 10.32 -10.30 2.31
N PRO A 104 10.04 -11.51 2.78
CA PRO A 104 8.74 -12.01 3.22
C PRO A 104 8.35 -11.41 4.58
N PHE A 105 7.05 -11.20 4.78
CA PHE A 105 6.53 -10.63 6.03
C PHE A 105 5.53 -11.58 6.67
N ASP A 106 5.28 -11.41 7.97
CA ASP A 106 4.18 -12.13 8.59
C ASP A 106 2.93 -11.24 8.66
N LEU A 107 1.76 -11.89 8.74
CA LEU A 107 0.50 -11.17 8.68
C LEU A 107 0.25 -10.35 9.94
N THR A 108 0.83 -10.75 11.08
CA THR A 108 0.75 -9.98 12.32
C THR A 108 1.44 -8.62 12.15
N GLU A 109 2.62 -8.60 11.54
CA GLU A 109 3.33 -7.36 11.27
C GLU A 109 2.52 -6.44 10.36
N LEU A 110 1.91 -7.00 9.32
CA LEU A 110 1.07 -6.24 8.39
C LEU A 110 -0.08 -5.57 9.14
N VAL A 111 -0.83 -6.35 9.92
CA VAL A 111 -1.99 -5.84 10.66
C VAL A 111 -1.58 -4.77 11.67
N GLU A 112 -0.48 -4.97 12.39
CA GLU A 112 0.01 -4.00 13.36
C GLU A 112 0.37 -2.67 12.70
N LYS A 113 1.10 -2.71 11.58
CA LYS A 113 1.50 -1.49 10.89
C LYS A 113 0.28 -0.74 10.32
N VAL A 114 -0.68 -1.47 9.77
CA VAL A 114 -1.91 -0.86 9.27
C VAL A 114 -2.64 -0.17 10.43
N ASN A 115 -2.84 -0.86 11.53
CA ASN A 115 -3.56 -0.28 12.68
C ASN A 115 -2.85 0.94 13.27
N ASN A 116 -1.52 0.94 13.28
CA ASN A 116 -0.75 2.07 13.81
C ASN A 116 -0.91 3.32 12.96
N LEU A 117 -1.14 3.17 11.66
CA LEU A 117 -1.25 4.30 10.74
C LEU A 117 -2.67 4.80 10.55
N ILE A 118 -3.66 3.94 10.73
CA ILE A 118 -5.04 4.24 10.35
C ILE A 118 -5.92 4.64 11.54
N SER A 119 -5.47 4.37 12.73
CA SER A 119 -6.26 4.63 13.96
C SER A 119 -6.35 6.10 14.34
#